data_c4b3f0bb1cdeebe94444773c1f2878b1
#
_entry.id   c4b3f0bb1cdeebe94444773c1f2878b1
#
_cell.length_a   1.000
_cell.length_b   1.000
_cell.length_c   1.000
_cell.angle_alpha   90.00
_cell.angle_beta   90.00
_cell.angle_gamma   90.00
#
_symmetry.space_group_name_H-M   'P 1'
#
loop_
_entity.id
_entity.type
_entity.pdbx_description
1 polymer ?
#
loop_
_entity_poly.entity_id
_entity_poly.type
_entity_poly.pdbx_seq_one_letter_code
_entity_poly.pdbx_strand_id
1 'polypeptide(L)'
;MKRRGEALERLQREIVGEKAAALGRAGERLEQALMEERELAAALLRARGTADAERIAREHAAARQRARRARQALIIQREALGLRHHAVVDQEFPEPRAP
;
A
#
# COMPACT_ATOMS: atom_id res chain seq x y z
N MET A 1 -34.07 12.61 23.71
CA MET A 1 -33.30 13.39 22.74
C MET A 1 -31.82 13.23 22.90
N LYS A 2 -31.27 13.31 24.11
CA LYS A 2 -29.81 13.08 24.35
C LYS A 2 -29.35 11.70 23.88
N ARG A 3 -30.16 10.66 24.05
CA ARG A 3 -29.84 9.27 23.63
C ARG A 3 -29.67 9.10 22.12
N ARG A 4 -30.44 9.84 21.31
CA ARG A 4 -30.32 9.80 19.84
C ARG A 4 -28.99 10.41 19.36
N GLY A 5 -28.63 11.57 19.94
CA GLY A 5 -27.37 12.21 19.62
C GLY A 5 -26.18 11.35 20.01
N GLU A 6 -26.22 10.74 21.19
CA GLU A 6 -25.15 9.85 21.68
C GLU A 6 -25.02 8.60 20.81
N ALA A 7 -26.16 8.02 20.36
CA ALA A 7 -26.13 6.86 19.48
C ALA A 7 -25.52 7.19 18.11
N LEU A 8 -25.87 8.34 17.54
CA LEU A 8 -25.29 8.82 16.29
C LEU A 8 -23.80 9.08 16.42
N GLU A 9 -23.38 9.73 17.52
CA GLU A 9 -21.96 9.96 17.78
C GLU A 9 -21.16 8.66 17.89
N ARG A 10 -21.73 7.65 18.56
CA ARG A 10 -21.10 6.34 18.67
C ARG A 10 -20.95 5.66 17.30
N LEU A 11 -22.01 5.71 16.48
CA LEU A 11 -21.97 5.18 15.12
C LEU A 11 -20.91 5.87 14.27
N GLN A 12 -20.82 7.19 14.38
CA GLN A 12 -19.80 7.96 13.66
C GLN A 12 -18.39 7.58 14.09
N ARG A 13 -18.16 7.40 15.40
CA ARG A 13 -16.86 6.95 15.92
C ARG A 13 -16.51 5.53 15.45
N GLU A 14 -17.50 4.63 15.40
CA GLU A 14 -17.28 3.28 14.86
C GLU A 14 -16.87 3.33 13.40
N ILE A 15 -17.56 4.12 12.58
CA ILE A 15 -17.25 4.28 11.16
C ILE A 15 -15.85 4.84 10.97
N VAL A 16 -15.48 5.87 11.74
CA VAL A 16 -14.13 6.45 11.68
C VAL A 16 -13.09 5.42 12.10
N GLY A 17 -13.37 4.66 13.16
CA GLY A 17 -12.47 3.59 13.61
C GLY A 17 -12.27 2.51 12.56
N GLU A 18 -13.32 2.07 11.88
CA GLU A 18 -13.24 1.10 10.78
C GLU A 18 -12.43 1.63 9.60
N LYS A 19 -12.63 2.90 9.23
CA LYS A 19 -11.88 3.56 8.16
C LYS A 19 -10.39 3.68 8.51
N ALA A 20 -10.09 4.04 9.76
CA ALA A 20 -8.71 4.11 10.23
C ALA A 20 -8.02 2.74 10.22
N ALA A 21 -8.74 1.69 10.63
CA ALA A 21 -8.23 0.33 10.57
C ALA A 21 -7.98 -0.13 9.13
N ALA A 22 -8.89 0.20 8.21
CA ALA A 22 -8.72 -0.10 6.79
C ALA A 22 -7.52 0.63 6.20
N LEU A 23 -7.29 1.88 6.60
CA LEU A 23 -6.11 2.65 6.21
C LEU A 23 -4.83 1.97 6.69
N GLY A 24 -4.79 1.54 7.95
CA GLY A 24 -3.65 0.83 8.51
C GLY A 24 -3.35 -0.46 7.75
N ARG A 25 -4.36 -1.25 7.43
CA ARG A 25 -4.18 -2.48 6.63
C ARG A 25 -3.66 -2.18 5.23
N ALA A 26 -4.16 -1.12 4.59
CA ALA A 26 -3.69 -0.72 3.26
C ALA A 26 -2.21 -0.30 3.29
N GLY A 27 -1.80 0.43 4.34
CA GLY A 27 -0.40 0.80 4.56
C GLY A 27 0.50 -0.41 4.76
N GLU A 28 0.07 -1.38 5.57
CA GLU A 28 0.81 -2.63 5.80
C GLU A 28 0.97 -3.44 4.51
N ARG A 29 -0.08 -3.52 3.69
CA ARG A 29 0.00 -4.22 2.39
C ARG A 29 0.97 -3.55 1.44
N LEU A 30 0.99 -2.23 1.41
CA LEU A 30 1.94 -1.49 0.59
C LEU A 30 3.37 -1.74 1.06
N GLU A 31 3.62 -1.66 2.36
CA GLU A 31 4.93 -1.92 2.95
C GLU A 31 5.43 -3.32 2.58
N GLN A 32 4.57 -4.33 2.73
CA GLN A 32 4.90 -5.71 2.37
C GLN A 32 5.18 -5.84 0.87
N ALA A 33 4.35 -5.22 0.02
CA ALA A 33 4.54 -5.28 -1.43
C ALA A 33 5.87 -4.63 -1.86
N LEU A 34 6.25 -3.53 -1.22
CA LEU A 34 7.52 -2.87 -1.51
C LEU A 34 8.72 -3.69 -1.03
N MET A 35 8.60 -4.40 0.11
CA MET A 35 9.63 -5.32 0.57
C MET A 35 9.86 -6.46 -0.43
N GLU A 36 8.79 -7.07 -0.91
CA GLU A 36 8.87 -8.14 -1.92
C GLU A 36 9.49 -7.64 -3.22
N GLU A 37 9.11 -6.45 -3.65
CA GLU A 37 9.68 -5.82 -4.85
C GLU A 37 11.18 -5.62 -4.69
N ARG A 38 11.64 -5.09 -3.57
CA ARG A 38 13.07 -4.86 -3.30
C ARG A 38 13.86 -6.17 -3.26
N GLU A 39 13.31 -7.21 -2.66
CA GLU A 39 13.94 -8.53 -2.61
C GLU A 39 14.12 -9.11 -4.02
N LEU A 40 13.09 -8.98 -4.87
CA LEU A 40 13.16 -9.46 -6.24
C LEU A 40 14.07 -8.60 -7.12
N ALA A 41 14.12 -7.30 -6.88
CA ALA A 41 15.07 -6.43 -7.57
C ALA A 41 16.52 -6.86 -7.29
N ALA A 42 16.83 -7.15 -6.03
CA ALA A 42 18.15 -7.65 -5.64
C ALA A 42 18.43 -9.02 -6.24
N ALA A 43 17.44 -9.93 -6.24
CA ALA A 43 17.58 -11.25 -6.85
C ALA A 43 17.83 -11.14 -8.36
N LEU A 44 17.18 -10.20 -9.03
CA LEU A 44 17.35 -9.96 -10.46
C LEU A 44 18.79 -9.54 -10.79
N LEU A 45 19.37 -8.66 -9.96
CA LEU A 45 20.77 -8.25 -10.12
C LEU A 45 21.72 -9.44 -9.97
N ARG A 46 21.47 -10.31 -8.99
CA ARG A 46 22.30 -11.51 -8.78
C ARG A 46 22.13 -12.54 -9.87
N ALA A 47 20.96 -12.60 -10.51
CA ALA A 47 20.65 -13.59 -11.56
C ALA A 47 21.19 -13.18 -12.95
N ARG A 48 21.74 -11.99 -13.07
CA ARG A 48 22.23 -11.44 -14.34
C ARG A 48 23.20 -12.42 -15.03
N GLY A 49 22.90 -12.78 -16.27
CA GLY A 49 23.70 -13.76 -17.04
C GLY A 49 23.44 -15.21 -16.68
N THR A 50 22.50 -15.51 -15.80
CA THR A 50 22.13 -16.88 -15.44
C THR A 50 20.86 -17.34 -16.18
N ALA A 51 20.60 -18.65 -16.16
CA ALA A 51 19.38 -19.23 -16.73
C ALA A 51 18.10 -18.76 -16.05
N ASP A 52 18.18 -18.31 -14.79
CA ASP A 52 17.03 -17.86 -14.00
C ASP A 52 16.63 -16.40 -14.24
N ALA A 53 17.46 -15.63 -14.94
CA ALA A 53 17.29 -14.19 -15.09
C ALA A 53 15.90 -13.81 -15.63
N GLU A 54 15.43 -14.48 -16.68
CA GLU A 54 14.13 -14.17 -17.27
C GLU A 54 12.96 -14.49 -16.33
N ARG A 55 13.03 -15.60 -15.62
CA ARG A 55 12.01 -15.97 -14.65
C ARG A 55 11.93 -14.93 -13.52
N ILE A 56 13.08 -14.56 -12.98
CA ILE A 56 13.16 -13.56 -11.90
C ILE A 56 12.70 -12.19 -12.39
N ALA A 57 13.03 -11.82 -13.63
CA ALA A 57 12.55 -10.57 -14.23
C ALA A 57 11.03 -10.52 -14.30
N ARG A 58 10.37 -11.62 -14.66
CA ARG A 58 8.91 -11.70 -14.67
C ARG A 58 8.32 -11.60 -13.26
N GLU A 59 8.92 -12.26 -12.28
CA GLU A 59 8.52 -12.19 -10.88
C GLU A 59 8.65 -10.77 -10.34
N HIS A 60 9.75 -10.09 -10.66
CA HIS A 60 9.98 -8.71 -10.28
C HIS A 60 8.95 -7.76 -10.90
N ALA A 61 8.65 -7.91 -12.19
CA ALA A 61 7.63 -7.10 -12.86
C ALA A 61 6.25 -7.27 -12.20
N ALA A 62 5.89 -8.50 -11.84
CA ALA A 62 4.64 -8.78 -11.13
C ALA A 62 4.63 -8.15 -9.73
N ALA A 63 5.75 -8.19 -9.02
CA ALA A 63 5.87 -7.57 -7.69
C ALA A 63 5.76 -6.05 -7.77
N ARG A 64 6.34 -5.41 -8.78
CA ARG A 64 6.18 -3.97 -9.01
C ARG A 64 4.72 -3.61 -9.24
N GLN A 65 4.01 -4.41 -10.01
CA GLN A 65 2.59 -4.18 -10.27
C GLN A 65 1.75 -4.32 -9.00
N ARG A 66 2.06 -5.32 -8.15
CA ARG A 66 1.41 -5.47 -6.85
C ARG A 66 1.64 -4.25 -5.96
N ALA A 67 2.87 -3.73 -5.94
CA ALA A 67 3.20 -2.52 -5.17
C ALA A 67 2.42 -1.30 -5.67
N ARG A 68 2.30 -1.12 -6.97
CA ARG A 68 1.50 -0.03 -7.56
C ARG A 68 0.03 -0.13 -7.17
N ARG A 69 -0.54 -1.33 -7.22
CA ARG A 69 -1.93 -1.56 -6.82
C ARG A 69 -2.14 -1.31 -5.33
N ALA A 70 -1.20 -1.74 -4.49
CA ALA A 70 -1.26 -1.50 -3.05
C ALA A 70 -1.17 -0.01 -2.74
N ARG A 71 -0.33 0.74 -3.46
CA ARG A 71 -0.23 2.20 -3.32
C ARG A 71 -1.54 2.88 -3.69
N GLN A 72 -2.13 2.49 -4.81
CA GLN A 72 -3.42 3.03 -5.24
C GLN A 72 -4.52 2.75 -4.22
N ALA A 73 -4.56 1.54 -3.65
CA ALA A 73 -5.51 1.18 -2.61
C ALA A 73 -5.34 2.05 -1.36
N LEU A 74 -4.09 2.34 -0.95
CA LEU A 74 -3.81 3.24 0.18
C LEU A 74 -4.32 4.65 -0.10
N ILE A 75 -4.07 5.17 -1.29
CA ILE A 75 -4.52 6.51 -1.69
C ILE A 75 -6.06 6.59 -1.63
N ILE A 76 -6.75 5.58 -2.15
CA ILE A 76 -8.21 5.50 -2.10
C ILE A 76 -8.72 5.51 -0.66
N GLN A 77 -8.09 4.76 0.24
CA GLN A 77 -8.47 4.76 1.66
C GLN A 77 -8.22 6.12 2.32
N ARG A 78 -7.12 6.78 1.98
CA ARG A 78 -6.82 8.13 2.47
C ARG A 78 -7.89 9.13 2.02
N GLU A 79 -8.25 9.09 0.75
CA GLU A 79 -9.29 9.97 0.18
C GLU A 79 -10.65 9.71 0.83
N ALA A 80 -10.97 8.46 1.16
CA ALA A 80 -12.18 8.10 1.87
C ALA A 80 -12.26 8.73 3.27
N LEU A 81 -11.11 9.09 3.86
CA LEU A 81 -11.02 9.82 5.13
C LEU A 81 -10.94 11.34 4.94
N GLY A 82 -11.05 11.83 3.71
CA GLY A 82 -10.95 13.25 3.40
C GLY A 82 -9.52 13.76 3.26
N LEU A 83 -8.52 12.89 3.25
CA LEU A 83 -7.12 13.25 3.06
C LEU A 83 -6.83 13.39 1.58
N ARG A 84 -6.56 14.60 1.12
CA ARG A 84 -6.41 14.90 -0.31
C ARG A 84 -4.97 15.08 -0.77
N HIS A 85 -4.04 15.21 0.18
CA HIS A 85 -2.62 15.39 -0.11
C HIS A 85 -1.88 14.11 0.23
N HIS A 86 -1.08 13.61 -0.70
CA HIS A 86 -0.43 12.30 -0.60
C HIS A 86 1.10 12.39 -0.55
N ALA A 87 1.66 13.56 -0.26
CA ALA A 87 3.11 13.73 -0.16
C ALA A 87 3.74 12.78 0.89
N VAL A 88 3.04 12.54 2.00
CA VAL A 88 3.51 11.61 3.03
C VAL A 88 3.62 10.17 2.48
N VAL A 89 2.75 9.78 1.56
CA VAL A 89 2.83 8.46 0.93
C VAL A 89 4.10 8.34 0.10
N ASP A 90 4.42 9.38 -0.66
CA ASP A 90 5.64 9.42 -1.46
C ASP A 90 6.91 9.42 -0.60
N GLN A 91 6.86 10.06 0.56
CA GLN A 91 7.98 10.11 1.50
C GLN A 91 8.21 8.80 2.23
N GLU A 92 7.14 8.19 2.76
CA GLU A 92 7.22 6.95 3.54
C GLU A 92 7.32 5.71 2.64
N PHE A 93 6.69 5.75 1.47
CA PHE A 93 6.61 4.62 0.54
C PHE A 93 6.94 5.10 -0.87
N PRO A 94 8.21 5.44 -1.15
CA PRO A 94 8.59 5.89 -2.49
C PRO A 94 8.34 4.79 -3.53
N GLU A 95 7.91 5.19 -4.72
CA GLU A 95 7.72 4.25 -5.81
C GLU A 95 9.05 3.58 -6.18
N PRO A 96 9.01 2.26 -6.47
CA PRO A 96 10.21 1.57 -6.94
C PRO A 96 10.70 2.20 -8.25
N ARG A 97 12.00 2.44 -8.33
CA ARG A 97 12.63 2.89 -9.58
C ARG A 97 12.62 1.75 -10.59
N ALA A 98 12.57 2.09 -11.87
CA ALA A 98 12.72 1.11 -12.94
C ALA A 98 14.08 0.41 -12.79
N PRO A 99 14.12 -0.92 -12.97
CA PRO A 99 15.35 -1.68 -12.86
C PRO A 99 16.37 -1.31 -13.95
#